data_1be5852fde146ce9e753474ed1455255
#
_entry.id   1be5852fde146ce9e753474ed1455255
#
_cell.length_a   1.000
_cell.length_b   1.000
_cell.length_c   1.000
_cell.angle_alpha   90.00
_cell.angle_beta   90.00
_cell.angle_gamma   90.00
#
_symmetry.space_group_name_H-M   'P 1'
#
loop_
_entity.id
_entity.type
_entity.pdbx_description
1 polymer ?
#
loop_
_entity_poly.entity_id
_entity_poly.type
_entity_poly.pdbx_seq_one_letter_code
_entity_poly.pdbx_strand_id
1 'polypeptide(L)'
;MDSQTSQSSQASQSPHQPHTFQVDLRGLVDLLSHHLYSSPKVYLRELMQNAVDAVTARQALEPGTPALVRLHAADGALRVEDSGIGLCESDVHELLATIGRSSKRAEGVQEARSDFLGQFGIGLLACFVVAERIRVVSRSARTPDAPPVEWTARDDGSYTVRTLPAAERPEPGTTVYLTARAGAAEWLAPDRVRALARDFGSLLPYDVRMGEERITDLPAPWDRPYPGPAARRGALARHCQELFGFTPLDSIDLDVPVAGIRGVAYVLPSAVSPAQRATHRVHLKGMLLTERAEQLLPDWAFFVRCVLDTDSLRPTASRESLYEDETLAAVRDALGERIRSWLTGLAAGDPERLAAFVAVHHLGVKSLARHDTAMLRTMLPWLPFETTDGQLSLEEFAQRHPVVHFTRTVEEYRQVAPIASAQGVGVVNGGYTYDGELIEALPRARPGTVVAELDADTVTAHLDAVDAAEELALSGFLAAARARLDPLGCDVVLRAFHPLSVPALHLDDRGARHERARAEAEEGADDLWAGILGSLRGGAPRARLVLNHLNPLIRRIGALRDPELVGTAAESLYGQALLMAQRPLRPADSALLNRAFMGLLEWATHGENGR
;
A
#
# COMPACT_ATOMS: atom_id res chain seq x y z
N MET A 1 -24.49 83.55 40.05
CA MET A 1 -25.64 82.71 40.11
C MET A 1 -25.26 81.44 39.38
N ASP A 2 -25.10 80.46 40.19
CA ASP A 2 -25.01 79.02 39.99
C ASP A 2 -24.08 78.40 38.93
N SER A 3 -22.91 78.08 39.45
CA SER A 3 -21.95 77.18 38.87
C SER A 3 -22.33 75.74 39.22
N GLN A 4 -22.67 74.88 38.27
CA GLN A 4 -22.74 73.45 38.50
C GLN A 4 -21.40 72.80 38.13
N THR A 5 -20.78 72.25 39.11
CA THR A 5 -19.54 71.46 39.06
C THR A 5 -19.92 70.05 38.65
N SER A 6 -19.45 69.59 37.49
CA SER A 6 -19.54 68.16 37.04
C SER A 6 -18.37 67.38 37.65
N GLN A 7 -18.67 66.46 38.55
CA GLN A 7 -17.75 65.44 39.05
C GLN A 7 -17.61 64.33 38.01
N SER A 8 -16.43 64.21 37.42
CA SER A 8 -16.03 63.04 36.62
C SER A 8 -15.60 61.91 37.57
N SER A 9 -16.37 60.84 37.61
CA SER A 9 -15.99 59.58 38.28
C SER A 9 -14.90 58.87 37.47
N GLN A 10 -13.68 58.86 37.95
CA GLN A 10 -12.60 57.99 37.48
C GLN A 10 -12.91 56.55 38.00
N ALA A 11 -13.27 55.66 37.05
CA ALA A 11 -13.30 54.24 37.31
C ALA A 11 -11.83 53.74 37.44
N SER A 12 -11.46 53.30 38.61
CA SER A 12 -10.19 52.65 38.89
C SER A 12 -10.16 51.29 38.20
N GLN A 13 -9.39 51.15 37.13
CA GLN A 13 -9.03 49.87 36.53
C GLN A 13 -8.11 49.13 37.48
N SER A 14 -8.57 48.03 38.07
CA SER A 14 -7.73 47.07 38.81
C SER A 14 -6.69 46.47 37.87
N PRO A 15 -5.41 46.36 38.28
CA PRO A 15 -4.40 45.75 37.42
C PRO A 15 -4.74 44.26 37.20
N HIS A 16 -4.84 43.80 35.98
CA HIS A 16 -4.95 42.40 35.63
C HIS A 16 -3.70 41.68 36.14
N GLN A 17 -3.86 40.88 37.17
CA GLN A 17 -2.81 39.97 37.62
C GLN A 17 -2.75 38.81 36.63
N PRO A 18 -1.57 38.50 36.03
CA PRO A 18 -1.40 37.33 35.17
C PRO A 18 -1.58 36.06 36.03
N HIS A 19 -2.54 35.24 35.65
CA HIS A 19 -2.73 33.90 36.23
C HIS A 19 -1.95 32.90 35.39
N THR A 20 -1.18 32.02 36.05
CA THR A 20 -0.49 30.88 35.44
C THR A 20 -1.44 29.67 35.39
N PHE A 21 -1.49 28.96 34.26
CA PHE A 21 -2.21 27.71 34.16
C PHE A 21 -1.62 26.71 35.18
N GLN A 22 -2.46 26.02 35.93
CA GLN A 22 -2.06 24.90 36.77
C GLN A 22 -2.17 23.63 35.92
N VAL A 23 -1.14 22.79 35.91
CA VAL A 23 -1.10 21.53 35.19
C VAL A 23 -1.39 20.39 36.17
N ASP A 24 -2.48 19.66 35.95
CA ASP A 24 -2.74 18.39 36.61
C ASP A 24 -1.90 17.29 35.94
N LEU A 25 -0.85 16.82 36.62
CA LEU A 25 0.05 15.79 36.13
C LEU A 25 -0.69 14.48 35.85
N ARG A 26 -1.66 14.12 36.70
CA ARG A 26 -2.45 12.90 36.54
C ARG A 26 -3.31 12.95 35.26
N GLY A 27 -3.99 14.06 35.02
CA GLY A 27 -4.74 14.29 33.80
C GLY A 27 -3.85 14.32 32.56
N LEU A 28 -2.60 14.82 32.71
CA LEU A 28 -1.63 14.81 31.62
C LEU A 28 -1.12 13.39 31.31
N VAL A 29 -0.83 12.58 32.32
CA VAL A 29 -0.43 11.17 32.19
C VAL A 29 -1.57 10.36 31.56
N ASP A 30 -2.81 10.58 31.96
CA ASP A 30 -3.98 9.95 31.37
C ASP A 30 -4.15 10.34 29.87
N LEU A 31 -3.95 11.59 29.54
CA LEU A 31 -4.01 12.10 28.16
C LEU A 31 -2.89 11.53 27.29
N LEU A 32 -1.67 11.44 27.82
CA LEU A 32 -0.54 10.81 27.15
C LEU A 32 -0.78 9.32 26.91
N SER A 33 -1.32 8.62 27.94
CA SER A 33 -1.53 7.16 27.90
C SER A 33 -2.64 6.72 26.96
N HIS A 34 -3.69 7.53 26.80
CA HIS A 34 -4.88 7.14 26.07
C HIS A 34 -5.02 7.83 24.70
N HIS A 35 -4.32 8.96 24.47
CA HIS A 35 -4.53 9.78 23.28
C HIS A 35 -3.27 10.06 22.45
N LEU A 36 -2.08 10.03 23.05
CA LEU A 36 -0.84 10.33 22.33
C LEU A 36 -0.11 9.07 21.86
N TYR A 37 -0.14 8.01 22.65
CA TYR A 37 0.60 6.77 22.35
C TYR A 37 -0.34 5.60 22.10
N SER A 38 -0.08 4.85 21.02
CA SER A 38 -0.89 3.69 20.64
C SER A 38 -0.67 2.46 21.52
N SER A 39 0.44 2.42 22.29
CA SER A 39 0.82 1.26 23.10
C SER A 39 1.71 1.65 24.28
N PRO A 40 1.60 0.94 25.43
CA PRO A 40 2.50 1.14 26.58
C PRO A 40 3.98 0.94 26.27
N LYS A 41 4.35 0.21 25.21
CA LYS A 41 5.76 -0.06 24.81
C LYS A 41 6.64 1.19 24.70
N VAL A 42 6.02 2.35 24.55
CA VAL A 42 6.70 3.64 24.40
C VAL A 42 7.64 3.98 25.57
N TYR A 43 7.34 3.51 26.79
CA TYR A 43 8.18 3.79 27.97
C TYR A 43 9.64 3.38 27.74
N LEU A 44 9.87 2.21 27.14
CA LEU A 44 11.22 1.70 26.91
C LEU A 44 11.92 2.47 25.79
N ARG A 45 11.20 2.81 24.74
CA ARG A 45 11.72 3.67 23.66
C ARG A 45 12.24 5.00 24.23
N GLU A 46 11.43 5.68 25.05
CA GLU A 46 11.81 6.97 25.64
C GLU A 46 13.01 6.85 26.59
N LEU A 47 13.08 5.78 27.41
CA LEU A 47 14.24 5.54 28.28
C LEU A 47 15.52 5.28 27.49
N MET A 48 15.47 4.41 26.49
CA MET A 48 16.63 4.12 25.62
C MET A 48 17.07 5.37 24.87
N GLN A 49 16.14 6.17 24.39
CA GLN A 49 16.39 7.41 23.69
C GLN A 49 17.09 8.44 24.58
N ASN A 50 16.59 8.62 25.82
CA ASN A 50 17.22 9.51 26.78
C ASN A 50 18.65 9.05 27.12
N ALA A 51 18.86 7.74 27.27
CA ALA A 51 20.17 7.17 27.51
C ALA A 51 21.14 7.40 26.35
N VAL A 52 20.70 7.16 25.10
CA VAL A 52 21.49 7.42 23.88
C VAL A 52 21.83 8.91 23.74
N ASP A 53 20.88 9.79 23.96
CA ASP A 53 21.10 11.24 23.90
C ASP A 53 22.10 11.70 24.99
N ALA A 54 22.00 11.14 26.21
CA ALA A 54 22.95 11.45 27.29
C ALA A 54 24.37 10.96 26.97
N VAL A 55 24.50 9.77 26.36
CA VAL A 55 25.79 9.24 25.89
C VAL A 55 26.35 10.09 24.74
N THR A 56 25.51 10.51 23.79
CA THR A 56 25.94 11.40 22.68
C THR A 56 26.48 12.72 23.24
N ALA A 57 25.77 13.33 24.20
CA ALA A 57 26.22 14.56 24.86
C ALA A 57 27.55 14.38 25.62
N ARG A 58 27.74 13.20 26.24
CA ARG A 58 29.01 12.86 26.93
C ARG A 58 30.16 12.70 25.95
N GLN A 59 29.94 12.00 24.83
CA GLN A 59 30.96 11.81 23.78
C GLN A 59 31.39 13.14 23.14
N ALA A 60 30.44 14.09 23.02
CA ALA A 60 30.75 15.44 22.53
C ALA A 60 31.61 16.25 23.52
N LEU A 61 31.39 16.04 24.84
CA LEU A 61 32.16 16.71 25.89
C LEU A 61 33.54 16.06 26.10
N GLU A 62 33.59 14.74 26.15
CA GLU A 62 34.77 13.93 26.45
C GLU A 62 34.86 12.76 25.44
N PRO A 63 35.45 12.98 24.26
CA PRO A 63 35.62 11.92 23.25
C PRO A 63 36.38 10.73 23.78
N GLY A 64 35.91 9.50 23.46
CA GLY A 64 36.57 8.26 23.85
C GLY A 64 36.13 7.70 25.22
N THR A 65 35.17 8.34 25.90
CA THR A 65 34.56 7.75 27.11
C THR A 65 33.70 6.54 26.74
N PRO A 66 33.43 5.59 27.69
CA PRO A 66 32.55 4.46 27.40
C PRO A 66 31.16 4.90 26.94
N ALA A 67 30.68 4.31 25.85
CA ALA A 67 29.36 4.58 25.27
C ALA A 67 28.46 3.34 25.48
N LEU A 68 27.91 3.22 26.68
CA LEU A 68 27.25 2.01 27.15
C LEU A 68 25.88 2.33 27.77
N VAL A 69 24.88 1.52 27.40
CA VAL A 69 23.55 1.49 28.01
C VAL A 69 23.27 0.06 28.51
N ARG A 70 22.92 -0.09 29.79
CA ARG A 70 22.58 -1.36 30.41
C ARG A 70 21.14 -1.41 30.84
N LEU A 71 20.47 -2.49 30.50
CA LEU A 71 19.11 -2.80 30.91
C LEU A 71 19.13 -3.99 31.87
N HIS A 72 18.38 -3.90 32.97
CA HIS A 72 18.19 -5.00 33.90
C HIS A 72 16.75 -5.02 34.37
N ALA A 73 16.05 -6.11 34.11
CA ALA A 73 14.67 -6.30 34.53
C ALA A 73 14.57 -7.52 35.42
N ALA A 74 13.97 -7.37 36.60
CA ALA A 74 13.72 -8.43 37.56
C ALA A 74 12.61 -8.02 38.52
N ASP A 75 11.84 -8.97 39.03
CA ASP A 75 10.86 -8.80 40.13
C ASP A 75 9.90 -7.62 39.98
N GLY A 76 9.42 -7.39 38.76
CA GLY A 76 8.51 -6.28 38.46
C GLY A 76 9.17 -4.89 38.46
N ALA A 77 10.50 -4.85 38.39
CA ALA A 77 11.28 -3.62 38.33
C ALA A 77 12.17 -3.62 37.07
N LEU A 78 12.43 -2.43 36.54
CA LEU A 78 13.38 -2.20 35.44
C LEU A 78 14.41 -1.16 35.88
N ARG A 79 15.70 -1.45 35.62
CA ARG A 79 16.81 -0.52 35.76
C ARG A 79 17.40 -0.27 34.37
N VAL A 80 17.49 1.01 33.99
CA VAL A 80 18.17 1.47 32.78
C VAL A 80 19.32 2.38 33.23
N GLU A 81 20.53 2.02 32.87
CA GLU A 81 21.75 2.73 33.22
C GLU A 81 22.50 3.17 31.97
N ASP A 82 22.92 4.43 31.94
CA ASP A 82 23.75 4.99 30.88
C ASP A 82 25.06 5.56 31.46
N SER A 83 26.10 5.56 30.60
CA SER A 83 27.37 6.21 30.85
C SER A 83 27.43 7.63 30.27
N GLY A 84 26.27 8.30 30.23
CA GLY A 84 26.10 9.58 29.60
C GLY A 84 26.59 10.78 30.42
N ILE A 85 26.16 11.98 30.00
CA ILE A 85 26.58 13.24 30.60
C ILE A 85 26.08 13.43 32.04
N GLY A 86 25.00 12.74 32.43
CA GLY A 86 24.38 12.86 33.73
C GLY A 86 23.77 14.23 34.03
N LEU A 87 23.24 14.38 35.25
CA LEU A 87 22.56 15.59 35.76
C LEU A 87 23.12 15.98 37.10
N CYS A 88 23.20 17.28 37.40
CA CYS A 88 23.38 17.84 38.71
C CYS A 88 22.01 18.28 39.31
N GLU A 89 21.96 18.76 40.57
CA GLU A 89 20.73 19.13 41.27
C GLU A 89 19.97 20.26 40.55
N SER A 90 20.67 21.28 40.03
CA SER A 90 20.05 22.34 39.23
C SER A 90 19.42 21.81 37.96
N ASP A 91 20.08 20.88 37.26
CA ASP A 91 19.56 20.26 36.04
C ASP A 91 18.26 19.46 36.34
N VAL A 92 18.22 18.76 37.46
CA VAL A 92 17.04 17.99 37.89
C VAL A 92 15.84 18.91 38.10
N HIS A 93 16.02 20.04 38.80
CA HIS A 93 14.94 21.00 39.01
C HIS A 93 14.48 21.67 37.68
N GLU A 94 15.41 21.94 36.80
CA GLU A 94 15.09 22.59 35.52
C GLU A 94 14.45 21.61 34.48
N LEU A 95 14.96 20.40 34.40
CA LEU A 95 14.65 19.46 33.31
C LEU A 95 13.63 18.38 33.70
N LEU A 96 13.68 17.86 34.91
CA LEU A 96 12.79 16.78 35.34
C LEU A 96 11.55 17.29 36.09
N ALA A 97 11.69 18.42 36.80
CA ALA A 97 10.59 19.03 37.52
C ALA A 97 9.74 19.99 36.68
N THR A 98 10.16 20.32 35.45
CA THR A 98 9.44 21.24 34.57
C THR A 98 8.98 20.51 33.31
N ILE A 99 7.67 20.29 33.22
CA ILE A 99 7.06 19.62 32.05
C ILE A 99 7.25 20.46 30.79
N GLY A 100 7.74 19.84 29.70
CA GLY A 100 7.95 20.52 28.41
C GLY A 100 9.26 21.27 28.25
N ARG A 101 10.14 21.28 29.25
CA ARG A 101 11.52 21.76 29.12
C ARG A 101 12.46 20.60 28.76
N SER A 102 13.34 20.86 27.82
CA SER A 102 14.42 19.95 27.44
C SER A 102 15.72 20.74 27.45
N SER A 103 16.79 20.21 28.01
CA SER A 103 18.15 20.78 27.97
C SER A 103 18.58 21.17 26.54
N LYS A 104 18.00 20.51 25.56
CA LYS A 104 18.23 20.70 24.12
C LYS A 104 17.66 22.00 23.57
N ARG A 105 16.79 22.73 24.32
CA ARG A 105 16.23 24.05 23.93
C ARG A 105 17.00 25.25 24.52
N ALA A 106 17.72 25.04 25.60
CA ALA A 106 18.32 26.15 26.37
C ALA A 106 19.65 26.66 25.78
N GLU A 107 20.40 25.81 25.09
CA GLU A 107 21.70 26.19 24.50
C GLU A 107 21.47 26.58 23.04
N GLY A 108 21.62 27.86 22.73
CA GLY A 108 21.35 28.52 21.44
C GLY A 108 22.11 28.02 20.19
N VAL A 109 22.51 26.76 20.13
CA VAL A 109 23.25 26.13 19.04
C VAL A 109 22.28 25.38 18.15
N GLN A 110 21.83 26.02 17.09
CA GLN A 110 20.91 25.45 16.10
C GLN A 110 21.50 24.24 15.34
N GLU A 111 22.81 24.16 15.20
CA GLU A 111 23.51 23.08 14.49
C GLU A 111 23.64 21.78 15.31
N ALA A 112 23.72 21.85 16.65
CA ALA A 112 23.79 20.67 17.51
C ALA A 112 22.45 19.95 17.75
N ARG A 113 21.32 20.53 17.28
CA ARG A 113 19.98 19.93 17.44
C ARG A 113 19.74 18.70 16.58
N SER A 114 20.48 18.58 15.48
CA SER A 114 20.36 17.44 14.57
C SER A 114 20.79 16.11 15.20
N ASP A 115 21.66 16.15 16.23
CA ASP A 115 22.29 14.93 16.77
C ASP A 115 21.49 14.22 17.87
N PHE A 116 20.46 14.85 18.43
CA PHE A 116 19.66 14.30 19.52
C PHE A 116 18.34 13.67 19.03
N LEU A 117 18.00 12.52 19.59
CA LEU A 117 16.73 11.82 19.32
C LEU A 117 15.54 12.45 20.06
N GLY A 118 15.72 12.93 21.31
CA GLY A 118 14.66 13.48 22.15
C GLY A 118 14.44 14.99 21.98
N GLN A 119 13.25 15.43 21.58
CA GLN A 119 12.97 16.84 21.27
C GLN A 119 11.91 17.50 22.16
N PHE A 120 11.07 16.74 22.90
CA PHE A 120 9.83 17.27 23.49
C PHE A 120 9.82 17.45 25.02
N GLY A 121 10.77 16.85 25.77
CA GLY A 121 10.87 17.01 27.24
C GLY A 121 9.73 16.39 28.05
N ILE A 122 8.96 15.45 27.47
CA ILE A 122 7.85 14.74 28.13
C ILE A 122 8.09 13.22 28.20
N GLY A 123 9.19 12.73 27.63
CA GLY A 123 9.44 11.30 27.45
C GLY A 123 9.48 10.49 28.76
N LEU A 124 10.03 11.07 29.84
CA LEU A 124 10.08 10.38 31.13
C LEU A 124 8.68 10.15 31.73
N LEU A 125 7.72 11.03 31.45
CA LEU A 125 6.34 10.88 31.92
C LEU A 125 5.63 9.67 31.30
N ALA A 126 6.04 9.25 30.10
CA ALA A 126 5.52 8.04 29.48
C ALA A 126 5.79 6.77 30.32
N CYS A 127 6.78 6.80 31.21
CA CYS A 127 7.06 5.70 32.11
C CYS A 127 5.93 5.44 33.13
N PHE A 128 5.13 6.45 33.46
CA PHE A 128 3.98 6.29 34.37
C PHE A 128 2.84 5.45 33.77
N VAL A 129 2.86 5.19 32.48
CA VAL A 129 1.95 4.23 31.85
C VAL A 129 2.12 2.82 32.45
N VAL A 130 3.36 2.44 32.80
CA VAL A 130 3.72 1.12 33.34
C VAL A 130 4.24 1.14 34.79
N ALA A 131 4.67 2.29 35.27
CA ALA A 131 5.29 2.44 36.59
C ALA A 131 4.45 3.32 37.53
N GLU A 132 4.38 2.95 38.83
CA GLU A 132 3.84 3.78 39.91
C GLU A 132 4.88 4.75 40.47
N ARG A 133 6.16 4.40 40.32
CA ARG A 133 7.30 5.17 40.83
C ARG A 133 8.46 5.15 39.86
N ILE A 134 9.02 6.34 39.62
CA ILE A 134 10.25 6.55 38.88
C ILE A 134 11.30 7.09 39.81
N ARG A 135 12.47 6.45 39.89
CA ARG A 135 13.62 6.90 40.66
C ARG A 135 14.80 7.09 39.73
N VAL A 136 15.38 8.26 39.71
CA VAL A 136 16.55 8.62 38.89
C VAL A 136 17.73 8.92 39.81
N VAL A 137 18.86 8.26 39.60
CA VAL A 137 20.13 8.56 40.28
C VAL A 137 21.11 9.01 39.22
N SER A 138 21.67 10.22 39.37
CA SER A 138 22.51 10.81 38.35
C SER A 138 23.73 11.54 38.93
N ARG A 139 24.85 11.55 38.18
CA ARG A 139 26.04 12.36 38.47
C ARG A 139 26.46 13.07 37.16
N SER A 140 26.63 14.38 37.25
CA SER A 140 26.99 15.19 36.11
C SER A 140 28.48 15.08 35.75
N ALA A 141 28.77 14.94 34.47
CA ALA A 141 30.13 15.09 33.94
C ALA A 141 30.56 16.54 33.76
N ARG A 142 29.60 17.46 33.62
CA ARG A 142 29.87 18.89 33.48
C ARG A 142 30.35 19.52 34.77
N THR A 143 29.93 18.97 35.90
CA THR A 143 30.25 19.42 37.27
C THR A 143 30.78 18.26 38.10
N PRO A 144 32.04 17.80 37.86
CA PRO A 144 32.57 16.59 38.50
C PRO A 144 32.62 16.65 40.05
N ASP A 145 32.75 17.85 40.59
CA ASP A 145 32.80 18.09 42.06
C ASP A 145 31.41 18.11 42.72
N ALA A 146 30.33 18.19 41.92
CA ALA A 146 28.98 18.13 42.48
C ALA A 146 28.64 16.71 42.95
N PRO A 147 27.94 16.58 44.13
CA PRO A 147 27.50 15.28 44.62
C PRO A 147 26.47 14.66 43.65
N PRO A 148 26.36 13.33 43.61
CA PRO A 148 25.27 12.67 42.90
C PRO A 148 23.93 13.11 43.46
N VAL A 149 22.91 13.13 42.62
CA VAL A 149 21.55 13.51 42.95
C VAL A 149 20.57 12.36 42.73
N GLU A 150 19.61 12.22 43.62
CA GLU A 150 18.46 11.33 43.46
C GLU A 150 17.19 12.18 43.32
N TRP A 151 16.44 11.86 42.29
CA TRP A 151 15.09 12.36 42.05
C TRP A 151 14.12 11.17 42.09
N THR A 152 13.05 11.29 42.86
CA THR A 152 11.99 10.26 42.90
C THR A 152 10.66 10.92 42.67
N ALA A 153 9.90 10.42 41.70
CA ALA A 153 8.55 10.88 41.39
C ALA A 153 7.54 9.74 41.45
N ARG A 154 6.29 10.09 41.74
CA ARG A 154 5.13 9.20 41.78
C ARG A 154 4.08 9.63 40.79
N ASP A 155 3.18 8.70 40.48
CA ASP A 155 2.07 8.92 39.54
C ASP A 155 1.01 9.94 40.06
N ASP A 156 1.06 10.30 41.32
CA ASP A 156 0.24 11.37 41.92
C ASP A 156 0.78 12.79 41.66
N GLY A 157 1.94 12.91 40.98
CA GLY A 157 2.58 14.18 40.69
C GLY A 157 3.55 14.69 41.75
N SER A 158 3.68 13.98 42.89
CA SER A 158 4.67 14.33 43.91
C SER A 158 6.08 13.90 43.51
N TYR A 159 7.09 14.70 43.85
CA TYR A 159 8.49 14.32 43.67
C TYR A 159 9.35 14.82 44.85
N THR A 160 10.49 14.16 45.02
CA THR A 160 11.52 14.53 45.99
C THR A 160 12.89 14.57 45.31
N VAL A 161 13.75 15.48 45.77
CA VAL A 161 15.15 15.59 45.34
C VAL A 161 16.03 15.50 46.57
N ARG A 162 17.10 14.74 46.48
CA ARG A 162 18.13 14.67 47.53
C ARG A 162 19.52 14.45 46.95
N THR A 163 20.53 15.00 47.57
CA THR A 163 21.93 14.69 47.25
C THR A 163 22.34 13.39 47.90
N LEU A 164 23.21 12.65 47.24
CA LEU A 164 23.73 11.37 47.70
C LEU A 164 25.24 11.42 47.95
N PRO A 165 25.77 10.54 48.85
CA PRO A 165 27.20 10.34 48.97
C PRO A 165 27.85 9.95 47.63
N ALA A 166 29.06 10.46 47.32
CA ALA A 166 29.78 10.19 46.08
C ALA A 166 29.98 8.69 45.80
N ALA A 167 30.05 7.85 46.86
CA ALA A 167 30.21 6.41 46.77
C ALA A 167 28.99 5.68 46.15
N GLU A 168 27.78 6.28 46.22
CA GLU A 168 26.57 5.67 45.66
C GLU A 168 26.54 5.75 44.12
N ARG A 169 27.22 6.76 43.53
CA ARG A 169 27.46 6.84 42.07
C ARG A 169 28.83 7.49 41.82
N PRO A 170 29.90 6.67 41.76
CA PRO A 170 31.26 7.21 41.56
C PRO A 170 31.49 7.75 40.16
N GLU A 171 30.84 7.18 39.14
CA GLU A 171 31.02 7.57 37.72
C GLU A 171 29.87 8.46 37.23
N PRO A 172 30.16 9.40 36.30
CA PRO A 172 29.12 10.16 35.65
C PRO A 172 28.16 9.30 34.82
N GLY A 173 26.92 9.77 34.66
CA GLY A 173 25.85 9.09 33.94
C GLY A 173 24.56 9.08 34.73
N THR A 174 23.55 8.35 34.26
CA THR A 174 22.24 8.25 34.88
C THR A 174 21.78 6.81 35.03
N THR A 175 21.07 6.52 36.13
CA THR A 175 20.34 5.25 36.32
C THR A 175 18.89 5.57 36.63
N VAL A 176 17.98 5.06 35.80
CA VAL A 176 16.54 5.14 35.98
C VAL A 176 16.01 3.81 36.48
N TYR A 177 15.26 3.86 37.57
CA TYR A 177 14.55 2.72 38.16
C TYR A 177 13.06 2.91 37.97
N LEU A 178 12.37 1.91 37.45
CA LEU A 178 10.92 1.83 37.39
C LEU A 178 10.44 0.73 38.31
N THR A 179 9.39 1.01 39.08
CA THR A 179 8.64 0.01 39.85
C THR A 179 7.27 -0.14 39.21
N ALA A 180 6.89 -1.36 38.83
CA ALA A 180 5.64 -1.60 38.12
C ALA A 180 4.43 -1.13 38.95
N ARG A 181 3.48 -0.49 38.26
CA ARG A 181 2.15 -0.24 38.81
C ARG A 181 1.32 -1.54 38.80
N ALA A 182 0.27 -1.56 39.63
CA ALA A 182 -0.65 -2.69 39.70
C ALA A 182 -1.22 -3.01 38.31
N GLY A 183 -1.10 -4.27 37.88
CA GLY A 183 -1.58 -4.76 36.57
C GLY A 183 -0.64 -4.51 35.38
N ALA A 184 0.54 -3.87 35.57
CA ALA A 184 1.48 -3.59 34.50
C ALA A 184 2.82 -4.32 34.61
N ALA A 185 2.97 -5.25 35.56
CA ALA A 185 4.22 -5.98 35.82
C ALA A 185 4.72 -6.76 34.58
N GLU A 186 3.82 -7.21 33.71
CA GLU A 186 4.16 -7.89 32.45
C GLU A 186 5.02 -7.04 31.51
N TRP A 187 4.84 -5.71 31.54
CA TRP A 187 5.62 -4.78 30.71
C TRP A 187 7.06 -4.65 31.16
N LEU A 188 7.35 -4.91 32.44
CA LEU A 188 8.70 -4.92 33.00
C LEU A 188 9.29 -6.33 33.13
N ALA A 189 8.60 -7.37 32.61
CA ALA A 189 9.10 -8.73 32.60
C ALA A 189 10.37 -8.85 31.70
N PRO A 190 11.40 -9.63 32.13
CA PRO A 190 12.69 -9.70 31.44
C PRO A 190 12.57 -10.01 29.94
N ASP A 191 11.74 -10.98 29.55
CA ASP A 191 11.58 -11.39 28.16
C ASP A 191 10.88 -10.30 27.33
N ARG A 192 9.91 -9.60 27.93
CA ARG A 192 9.23 -8.48 27.28
C ARG A 192 10.16 -7.30 27.07
N VAL A 193 10.94 -6.93 28.09
CA VAL A 193 11.93 -5.85 27.99
C VAL A 193 12.99 -6.19 26.95
N ARG A 194 13.46 -7.44 26.90
CA ARG A 194 14.43 -7.90 25.89
C ARG A 194 13.89 -7.78 24.47
N ALA A 195 12.68 -8.25 24.23
CA ALA A 195 12.02 -8.14 22.93
C ALA A 195 11.87 -6.69 22.48
N LEU A 196 11.36 -5.82 23.37
CA LEU A 196 11.20 -4.39 23.09
C LEU A 196 12.56 -3.68 22.86
N ALA A 197 13.57 -4.03 23.66
CA ALA A 197 14.91 -3.45 23.50
C ALA A 197 15.53 -3.81 22.14
N ARG A 198 15.36 -5.04 21.67
CA ARG A 198 15.78 -5.46 20.33
C ARG A 198 14.99 -4.74 19.23
N ASP A 199 13.67 -4.63 19.37
CA ASP A 199 12.83 -3.94 18.40
C ASP A 199 13.23 -2.47 18.23
N PHE A 200 13.42 -1.76 19.35
CA PHE A 200 13.73 -0.32 19.31
C PHE A 200 15.20 -0.03 19.06
N GLY A 201 16.09 -0.84 19.59
CA GLY A 201 17.49 -0.46 19.75
C GLY A 201 18.52 -1.30 18.99
N SER A 202 18.12 -2.27 18.15
CA SER A 202 19.07 -3.14 17.45
C SER A 202 20.07 -2.38 16.57
N LEU A 203 19.69 -1.24 16.03
CA LEU A 203 20.54 -0.42 15.15
C LEU A 203 21.15 0.81 15.84
N LEU A 204 20.98 0.96 17.17
CA LEU A 204 21.55 2.10 17.91
C LEU A 204 23.09 2.11 17.79
N PRO A 205 23.73 3.30 17.71
CA PRO A 205 25.16 3.42 17.46
C PRO A 205 26.04 3.06 18.66
N TYR A 206 25.47 2.78 19.81
CA TYR A 206 26.16 2.50 21.06
C TYR A 206 25.96 1.05 21.54
N ASP A 207 26.80 0.59 22.48
CA ASP A 207 26.67 -0.75 23.07
C ASP A 207 25.48 -0.76 24.05
N VAL A 208 24.37 -1.37 23.65
CA VAL A 208 23.18 -1.58 24.47
C VAL A 208 23.14 -3.04 24.90
N ARG A 209 23.00 -3.29 26.21
CA ARG A 209 23.03 -4.65 26.79
C ARG A 209 21.83 -4.91 27.70
N MET A 210 21.35 -6.14 27.68
CA MET A 210 20.41 -6.70 28.63
C MET A 210 21.12 -7.77 29.46
N GLY A 211 21.56 -7.42 30.67
CA GLY A 211 22.53 -8.24 31.40
C GLY A 211 23.84 -8.35 30.62
N GLU A 212 24.28 -9.59 30.35
CA GLU A 212 25.47 -9.85 29.53
C GLU A 212 25.18 -9.88 28.01
N GLU A 213 23.91 -9.97 27.63
CA GLU A 213 23.50 -10.06 26.23
C GLU A 213 23.58 -8.70 25.54
N ARG A 214 24.24 -8.65 24.39
CA ARG A 214 24.26 -7.47 23.54
C ARG A 214 22.98 -7.38 22.71
N ILE A 215 22.29 -6.25 22.78
CA ILE A 215 21.08 -5.95 22.03
C ILE A 215 21.38 -5.36 20.66
N THR A 216 22.38 -4.46 20.61
CA THR A 216 22.76 -3.79 19.36
C THR A 216 23.50 -4.72 18.41
N ASP A 217 23.11 -4.68 17.14
CA ASP A 217 23.62 -5.52 16.06
C ASP A 217 24.34 -4.68 14.99
N LEU A 218 25.51 -4.17 15.35
CA LEU A 218 26.32 -3.30 14.51
C LEU A 218 27.55 -4.00 13.93
N PRO A 219 27.97 -3.62 12.71
CA PRO A 219 27.23 -2.78 11.74
C PRO A 219 25.94 -3.46 11.29
N ALA A 220 24.98 -2.66 10.80
CA ALA A 220 23.70 -3.17 10.29
C ALA A 220 23.92 -4.24 9.21
N PRO A 221 23.00 -5.21 9.04
CA PRO A 221 23.21 -6.31 8.10
C PRO A 221 23.51 -5.89 6.65
N TRP A 222 23.00 -4.76 6.19
CA TRP A 222 23.26 -4.23 4.86
C TRP A 222 24.62 -3.50 4.74
N ASP A 223 25.21 -3.07 5.85
CA ASP A 223 26.50 -2.37 5.90
C ASP A 223 27.68 -3.30 6.25
N ARG A 224 27.43 -4.56 6.60
CA ARG A 224 28.49 -5.52 6.96
C ARG A 224 29.32 -5.94 5.76
N PRO A 225 30.64 -6.10 5.94
CA PRO A 225 31.47 -6.79 4.96
C PRO A 225 31.14 -8.29 4.95
N TYR A 226 30.96 -8.85 3.76
CA TYR A 226 30.74 -10.28 3.55
C TYR A 226 31.78 -10.85 2.61
N PRO A 227 32.12 -12.16 2.73
CA PRO A 227 33.11 -12.80 1.86
C PRO A 227 32.76 -12.83 0.38
N GLY A 228 31.45 -12.62 0.06
CA GLY A 228 30.97 -12.59 -1.31
C GLY A 228 29.45 -12.38 -1.40
N PRO A 229 28.93 -12.20 -2.63
CA PRO A 229 27.50 -11.89 -2.85
C PRO A 229 26.55 -12.96 -2.31
N ALA A 230 26.92 -14.24 -2.38
CA ALA A 230 26.10 -15.34 -1.87
C ALA A 230 25.97 -15.30 -0.32
N ALA A 231 27.06 -15.04 0.38
CA ALA A 231 27.07 -14.91 1.84
C ALA A 231 26.23 -13.70 2.28
N ARG A 232 26.32 -12.57 1.56
CA ARG A 232 25.53 -11.38 1.79
C ARG A 232 24.03 -11.66 1.60
N ARG A 233 23.64 -12.26 0.47
CA ARG A 233 22.25 -12.65 0.22
C ARG A 233 21.70 -13.56 1.32
N GLY A 234 22.47 -14.57 1.74
CA GLY A 234 22.07 -15.45 2.83
C GLY A 234 21.89 -14.74 4.18
N ALA A 235 22.73 -13.75 4.49
CA ALA A 235 22.61 -12.94 5.71
C ALA A 235 21.38 -12.02 5.67
N LEU A 236 21.16 -11.35 4.54
CA LEU A 236 19.97 -10.51 4.36
C LEU A 236 18.67 -11.32 4.37
N ALA A 237 18.68 -12.54 3.80
CA ALA A 237 17.53 -13.44 3.84
C ALA A 237 17.18 -13.87 5.28
N ARG A 238 18.18 -14.20 6.10
CA ARG A 238 17.96 -14.50 7.54
C ARG A 238 17.41 -13.29 8.29
N HIS A 239 17.99 -12.11 8.07
CA HIS A 239 17.48 -10.87 8.67
C HIS A 239 16.03 -10.58 8.27
N CYS A 240 15.66 -10.79 7.00
CA CYS A 240 14.28 -10.67 6.56
C CYS A 240 13.36 -11.68 7.26
N GLN A 241 13.80 -12.93 7.37
CA GLN A 241 13.03 -13.99 8.05
C GLN A 241 12.81 -13.68 9.54
N GLU A 242 13.82 -13.14 10.22
CA GLU A 242 13.73 -12.74 11.63
C GLU A 242 12.80 -11.54 11.82
N LEU A 243 12.86 -10.57 10.90
CA LEU A 243 12.16 -9.30 11.02
C LEU A 243 10.73 -9.33 10.51
N PHE A 244 10.49 -9.99 9.39
CA PHE A 244 9.20 -10.00 8.67
C PHE A 244 8.55 -11.38 8.57
N GLY A 245 9.24 -12.46 8.94
CA GLY A 245 8.70 -13.82 8.95
C GLY A 245 8.67 -14.51 7.58
N PHE A 246 9.37 -13.97 6.56
CA PHE A 246 9.45 -14.60 5.24
C PHE A 246 10.87 -14.59 4.67
N THR A 247 11.15 -15.52 3.77
CA THR A 247 12.38 -15.50 2.96
C THR A 247 12.14 -14.67 1.70
N PRO A 248 12.92 -13.61 1.44
CA PRO A 248 12.67 -12.73 0.30
C PRO A 248 13.07 -13.41 -1.02
N LEU A 249 12.35 -13.06 -2.11
CA LEU A 249 12.74 -13.44 -3.47
C LEU A 249 14.06 -12.78 -3.86
N ASP A 250 14.22 -11.52 -3.46
CA ASP A 250 15.42 -10.72 -3.69
C ASP A 250 15.59 -9.62 -2.65
N SER A 251 16.74 -8.93 -2.67
CA SER A 251 17.03 -7.76 -1.83
C SER A 251 17.63 -6.62 -2.66
N ILE A 252 17.19 -5.40 -2.35
CA ILE A 252 17.56 -4.16 -3.06
C ILE A 252 18.23 -3.23 -2.04
N ASP A 253 19.43 -2.78 -2.31
CA ASP A 253 20.12 -1.81 -1.46
C ASP A 253 19.48 -0.44 -1.59
N LEU A 254 19.09 0.12 -0.45
CA LEU A 254 18.56 1.48 -0.33
C LEU A 254 19.65 2.37 0.25
N ASP A 255 20.27 3.15 -0.62
CA ASP A 255 21.29 4.12 -0.26
C ASP A 255 20.95 5.46 -0.92
N VAL A 256 20.54 6.44 -0.10
CA VAL A 256 20.21 7.81 -0.51
C VAL A 256 21.01 8.79 0.37
N PRO A 257 22.27 9.06 0.02
CA PRO A 257 23.19 9.80 0.89
C PRO A 257 22.72 11.22 1.22
N VAL A 258 22.05 11.89 0.28
CA VAL A 258 21.51 13.27 0.46
C VAL A 258 20.49 13.33 1.60
N ALA A 259 19.77 12.23 1.85
CA ALA A 259 18.79 12.12 2.93
C ALA A 259 19.31 11.28 4.11
N GLY A 260 20.60 10.96 4.16
CA GLY A 260 21.19 10.12 5.21
C GLY A 260 20.51 8.75 5.32
N ILE A 261 19.97 8.21 4.20
CA ILE A 261 19.21 6.95 4.22
C ILE A 261 20.12 5.79 3.85
N ARG A 262 20.11 4.77 4.69
CA ARG A 262 20.69 3.46 4.44
C ARG A 262 19.73 2.35 4.83
N GLY A 263 19.68 1.29 4.04
CA GLY A 263 18.80 0.17 4.34
C GLY A 263 18.70 -0.83 3.21
N VAL A 264 17.67 -1.66 3.29
CA VAL A 264 17.38 -2.70 2.32
C VAL A 264 15.88 -2.84 2.09
N ALA A 265 15.49 -3.04 0.84
CA ALA A 265 14.14 -3.47 0.48
C ALA A 265 14.17 -4.96 0.14
N TYR A 266 13.31 -5.72 0.79
CA TYR A 266 13.12 -7.15 0.56
C TYR A 266 11.95 -7.37 -0.37
N VAL A 267 12.20 -8.04 -1.49
CA VAL A 267 11.18 -8.41 -2.47
C VAL A 267 10.36 -9.56 -1.93
N LEU A 268 9.04 -9.42 -1.92
CA LEU A 268 8.12 -10.43 -1.41
C LEU A 268 8.21 -11.74 -2.23
N PRO A 269 8.08 -12.93 -1.60
CA PRO A 269 8.17 -14.20 -2.30
C PRO A 269 6.91 -14.56 -3.10
N SER A 270 5.80 -13.86 -2.88
CA SER A 270 4.50 -14.13 -3.51
C SER A 270 3.85 -12.85 -4.02
N ALA A 271 2.98 -12.98 -4.99
CA ALA A 271 2.19 -11.88 -5.52
C ALA A 271 1.28 -11.27 -4.44
N VAL A 272 1.20 -9.96 -4.44
CA VAL A 272 0.35 -9.18 -3.54
C VAL A 272 -0.53 -8.22 -4.35
N SER A 273 -1.69 -7.90 -3.80
CA SER A 273 -2.59 -6.91 -4.41
C SER A 273 -2.05 -5.50 -4.24
N PRO A 274 -2.16 -4.63 -5.25
CA PRO A 274 -1.86 -3.20 -5.13
C PRO A 274 -2.66 -2.48 -4.02
N ALA A 275 -3.83 -3.01 -3.67
CA ALA A 275 -4.65 -2.46 -2.58
C ALA A 275 -4.14 -2.83 -1.18
N GLN A 276 -3.20 -3.77 -1.06
CA GLN A 276 -2.63 -4.17 0.20
C GLN A 276 -1.58 -3.15 0.65
N ARG A 277 -1.86 -2.45 1.75
CA ARG A 277 -0.92 -1.48 2.33
C ARG A 277 0.39 -2.16 2.73
N ALA A 278 1.48 -1.60 2.25
CA ALA A 278 2.81 -2.05 2.61
C ALA A 278 3.21 -1.53 4.00
N THR A 279 3.85 -2.37 4.80
CA THR A 279 4.43 -1.99 6.09
C THR A 279 5.95 -1.91 5.94
N HIS A 280 6.51 -0.73 6.22
CA HIS A 280 7.96 -0.51 6.17
C HIS A 280 8.46 -0.11 7.55
N ARG A 281 9.63 -0.64 7.95
CA ARG A 281 10.28 -0.28 9.21
C ARG A 281 11.27 0.87 8.99
N VAL A 282 11.07 1.95 9.70
CA VAL A 282 11.94 3.13 9.62
C VAL A 282 12.58 3.36 10.97
N HIS A 283 13.89 3.44 10.97
CA HIS A 283 14.70 3.86 12.11
C HIS A 283 15.14 5.31 11.90
N LEU A 284 15.18 6.07 12.96
CA LEU A 284 15.75 7.42 13.01
C LEU A 284 16.98 7.37 13.90
N LYS A 285 18.17 7.55 13.30
CA LYS A 285 19.48 7.44 14.00
C LYS A 285 19.61 6.14 14.79
N GLY A 286 19.25 5.05 14.15
CA GLY A 286 19.31 3.70 14.72
C GLY A 286 18.18 3.34 15.68
N MET A 287 17.30 4.28 16.07
CA MET A 287 16.13 4.02 16.91
C MET A 287 14.91 3.73 16.04
N LEU A 288 14.21 2.62 16.28
CA LEU A 288 12.97 2.33 15.57
C LEU A 288 11.92 3.42 15.84
N LEU A 289 11.52 4.09 14.76
CA LEU A 289 10.49 5.11 14.78
C LEU A 289 9.10 4.51 14.53
N THR A 290 8.95 3.77 13.44
CA THR A 290 7.68 3.17 13.04
C THR A 290 7.88 1.85 12.30
N GLU A 291 6.92 0.95 12.46
CA GLU A 291 6.83 -0.32 11.72
C GLU A 291 5.86 -0.22 10.52
N ARG A 292 5.19 0.92 10.34
CA ARG A 292 4.12 1.14 9.37
C ARG A 292 4.26 2.47 8.64
N ALA A 293 5.40 2.68 7.99
CA ALA A 293 5.63 3.85 7.16
C ALA A 293 4.97 3.65 5.77
N GLU A 294 3.64 3.74 5.69
CA GLU A 294 2.87 3.45 4.46
C GLU A 294 3.24 4.36 3.28
N GLN A 295 3.65 5.60 3.55
CA GLN A 295 3.94 6.60 2.52
C GLN A 295 5.42 6.70 2.11
N LEU A 296 6.22 5.73 2.56
CA LEU A 296 7.66 5.74 2.34
C LEU A 296 8.05 5.49 0.88
N LEU A 297 7.28 4.69 0.16
CA LEU A 297 7.54 4.29 -1.22
C LEU A 297 6.39 4.74 -2.14
N PRO A 298 6.68 4.87 -3.46
CA PRO A 298 5.62 5.04 -4.46
C PRO A 298 4.65 3.85 -4.45
N ASP A 299 3.38 4.11 -4.78
CA ASP A 299 2.30 3.11 -4.75
C ASP A 299 2.58 1.87 -5.61
N TRP A 300 3.33 2.03 -6.70
CA TRP A 300 3.69 0.90 -7.57
C TRP A 300 4.70 -0.07 -6.95
N ALA A 301 5.42 0.33 -5.88
CA ALA A 301 6.43 -0.48 -5.22
C ALA A 301 5.86 -1.38 -4.10
N PHE A 302 4.60 -1.77 -4.17
CA PHE A 302 3.90 -2.59 -3.15
C PHE A 302 4.48 -3.99 -2.96
N PHE A 303 5.33 -4.44 -3.87
CA PHE A 303 5.97 -5.77 -3.86
C PHE A 303 7.20 -5.87 -2.95
N VAL A 304 7.55 -4.82 -2.22
CA VAL A 304 8.69 -4.84 -1.30
C VAL A 304 8.30 -4.52 0.15
N ARG A 305 9.16 -4.93 1.09
CA ARG A 305 9.17 -4.48 2.48
C ARG A 305 10.53 -3.89 2.79
N CYS A 306 10.55 -2.66 3.31
CA CYS A 306 11.80 -1.97 3.61
C CYS A 306 12.10 -1.99 5.10
N VAL A 307 13.40 -2.07 5.41
CA VAL A 307 13.97 -1.64 6.68
C VAL A 307 15.08 -0.65 6.36
N LEU A 308 15.01 0.52 6.94
CA LEU A 308 15.99 1.58 6.73
C LEU A 308 16.24 2.40 7.98
N ASP A 309 17.41 3.03 8.03
CA ASP A 309 17.78 4.07 8.97
C ASP A 309 17.96 5.40 8.23
N THR A 310 17.64 6.51 8.91
CA THR A 310 17.70 7.87 8.36
C THR A 310 18.07 8.88 9.43
N ASP A 311 18.72 9.97 9.02
CA ASP A 311 19.05 11.10 9.89
C ASP A 311 18.12 12.31 9.68
N SER A 312 17.41 12.37 8.55
CA SER A 312 16.76 13.60 8.08
C SER A 312 15.24 13.60 8.09
N LEU A 313 14.58 12.41 8.17
CA LEU A 313 13.12 12.35 8.21
C LEU A 313 12.59 12.84 9.56
N ARG A 314 11.49 13.57 9.53
CA ARG A 314 10.88 14.17 10.71
C ARG A 314 9.77 13.28 11.27
N PRO A 315 9.86 12.92 12.57
CA PRO A 315 8.78 12.19 13.23
C PRO A 315 7.61 13.10 13.61
N THR A 316 6.42 12.54 13.68
CA THR A 316 5.26 13.16 14.36
C THR A 316 5.53 13.32 15.86
N ALA A 317 4.68 14.07 16.59
CA ALA A 317 4.82 14.28 18.03
C ALA A 317 4.75 12.97 18.84
N SER A 318 3.96 11.99 18.39
CA SER A 318 3.87 10.65 18.99
C SER A 318 5.07 9.76 18.66
N ARG A 319 5.87 10.14 17.65
CA ARG A 319 6.97 9.31 17.11
C ARG A 319 6.53 7.92 16.65
N GLU A 320 5.31 7.81 16.18
CA GLU A 320 4.76 6.56 15.64
C GLU A 320 4.56 6.63 14.11
N SER A 321 4.78 7.82 13.52
CA SER A 321 4.65 8.07 12.09
C SER A 321 5.67 9.12 11.62
N LEU A 322 5.83 9.20 10.30
CA LEU A 322 6.59 10.26 9.66
C LEU A 322 5.69 11.47 9.40
N TYR A 323 6.28 12.66 9.46
CA TYR A 323 5.61 13.90 9.07
C TYR A 323 5.58 14.00 7.54
N GLU A 324 4.38 14.27 7.00
CA GLU A 324 4.22 14.46 5.55
C GLU A 324 4.68 15.85 5.15
N ASP A 325 5.90 15.92 4.62
CA ASP A 325 6.50 17.16 4.11
C ASP A 325 7.23 16.91 2.78
N GLU A 326 7.79 17.98 2.21
CA GLU A 326 8.55 17.91 0.96
C GLU A 326 9.78 16.99 1.07
N THR A 327 10.35 16.83 2.26
CA THR A 327 11.49 15.93 2.51
C THR A 327 11.06 14.47 2.33
N LEU A 328 9.93 14.07 2.91
CA LEU A 328 9.40 12.71 2.74
C LEU A 328 9.02 12.43 1.28
N ALA A 329 8.46 13.43 0.57
CA ALA A 329 8.15 13.29 -0.85
C ALA A 329 9.42 13.08 -1.69
N ALA A 330 10.47 13.88 -1.47
CA ALA A 330 11.76 13.73 -2.15
C ALA A 330 12.43 12.37 -1.85
N VAL A 331 12.32 11.89 -0.61
CA VAL A 331 12.82 10.56 -0.21
C VAL A 331 12.05 9.45 -0.91
N ARG A 332 10.73 9.55 -1.00
CA ARG A 332 9.88 8.59 -1.73
C ARG A 332 10.31 8.46 -3.19
N ASP A 333 10.54 9.59 -3.86
CA ASP A 333 10.99 9.61 -5.25
C ASP A 333 12.39 8.98 -5.40
N ALA A 334 13.32 9.32 -4.51
CA ALA A 334 14.68 8.77 -4.52
C ALA A 334 14.71 7.25 -4.27
N LEU A 335 13.91 6.75 -3.32
CA LEU A 335 13.77 5.31 -3.07
C LEU A 335 13.11 4.60 -4.26
N GLY A 336 12.11 5.23 -4.88
CA GLY A 336 11.50 4.76 -6.12
C GLY A 336 12.52 4.63 -7.25
N GLU A 337 13.41 5.62 -7.41
CA GLU A 337 14.49 5.58 -8.40
C GLU A 337 15.51 4.46 -8.12
N ARG A 338 15.82 4.16 -6.87
CA ARG A 338 16.68 3.01 -6.51
C ARG A 338 16.06 1.70 -6.94
N ILE A 339 14.77 1.49 -6.70
CA ILE A 339 14.05 0.29 -7.11
C ILE A 339 13.96 0.20 -8.65
N ARG A 340 13.71 1.33 -9.32
CA ARG A 340 13.73 1.42 -10.79
C ARG A 340 15.09 1.05 -11.36
N SER A 341 16.17 1.60 -10.81
CA SER A 341 17.55 1.31 -11.22
C SER A 341 17.90 -0.17 -11.01
N TRP A 342 17.41 -0.79 -9.94
CA TRP A 342 17.58 -2.23 -9.72
C TRP A 342 16.86 -3.04 -10.82
N LEU A 343 15.61 -2.71 -11.20
CA LEU A 343 14.88 -3.38 -12.26
C LEU A 343 15.59 -3.27 -13.62
N THR A 344 16.06 -2.07 -13.98
CA THR A 344 16.81 -1.86 -15.23
C THR A 344 18.16 -2.57 -15.21
N GLY A 345 18.81 -2.64 -14.05
CA GLY A 345 20.03 -3.40 -13.85
C GLY A 345 19.85 -4.91 -14.04
N LEU A 346 18.73 -5.48 -13.56
CA LEU A 346 18.38 -6.87 -13.81
C LEU A 346 18.13 -7.12 -15.30
N ALA A 347 17.41 -6.23 -15.98
CA ALA A 347 17.13 -6.37 -17.41
C ALA A 347 18.42 -6.39 -18.27
N ALA A 348 19.45 -5.66 -17.85
CA ALA A 348 20.73 -5.59 -18.55
C ALA A 348 21.71 -6.72 -18.18
N GLY A 349 21.67 -7.22 -16.94
CA GLY A 349 22.74 -8.09 -16.43
C GLY A 349 22.32 -9.47 -15.93
N ASP A 350 21.04 -9.69 -15.60
CA ASP A 350 20.54 -10.94 -15.02
C ASP A 350 19.09 -11.25 -15.48
N PRO A 351 18.91 -11.65 -16.73
CA PRO A 351 17.60 -11.95 -17.31
C PRO A 351 16.81 -13.05 -16.59
N GLU A 352 17.48 -14.08 -16.09
CA GLU A 352 16.79 -15.18 -15.39
C GLU A 352 16.18 -14.70 -14.08
N ARG A 353 16.89 -13.85 -13.36
CA ARG A 353 16.42 -13.27 -12.10
C ARG A 353 15.29 -12.26 -12.34
N LEU A 354 15.36 -11.48 -13.43
CA LEU A 354 14.27 -10.62 -13.84
C LEU A 354 13.03 -11.42 -14.22
N ALA A 355 13.17 -12.50 -14.99
CA ALA A 355 12.05 -13.38 -15.37
C ALA A 355 11.37 -13.97 -14.11
N ALA A 356 12.15 -14.47 -13.15
CA ALA A 356 11.64 -14.97 -11.88
C ALA A 356 10.87 -13.89 -11.09
N PHE A 357 11.38 -12.66 -11.07
CA PHE A 357 10.72 -11.51 -10.43
C PHE A 357 9.40 -11.15 -11.15
N VAL A 358 9.43 -10.99 -12.47
CA VAL A 358 8.25 -10.62 -13.26
C VAL A 358 7.17 -11.69 -13.19
N ALA A 359 7.51 -12.97 -13.15
CA ALA A 359 6.55 -14.06 -12.98
C ALA A 359 5.67 -13.89 -11.74
N VAL A 360 6.20 -13.28 -10.68
CA VAL A 360 5.48 -13.03 -9.42
C VAL A 360 4.90 -11.63 -9.36
N HIS A 361 5.65 -10.60 -9.81
CA HIS A 361 5.37 -9.19 -9.53
C HIS A 361 5.09 -8.33 -10.77
N HIS A 362 4.68 -8.93 -11.89
CA HIS A 362 4.37 -8.20 -13.12
C HIS A 362 3.40 -7.01 -12.92
N LEU A 363 2.45 -7.11 -11.98
CA LEU A 363 1.51 -6.01 -11.69
C LEU A 363 2.21 -4.75 -11.17
N GLY A 364 3.23 -4.88 -10.31
CA GLY A 364 4.02 -3.74 -9.82
C GLY A 364 4.78 -3.06 -10.96
N VAL A 365 5.39 -3.87 -11.84
CA VAL A 365 6.10 -3.37 -13.03
C VAL A 365 5.13 -2.73 -14.01
N LYS A 366 3.97 -3.34 -14.27
CA LYS A 366 2.91 -2.78 -15.12
C LYS A 366 2.41 -1.43 -14.58
N SER A 367 2.19 -1.33 -13.26
CA SER A 367 1.81 -0.08 -12.60
C SER A 367 2.84 1.04 -12.78
N LEU A 368 4.14 0.74 -12.65
CA LEU A 368 5.21 1.68 -12.92
C LEU A 368 5.27 2.08 -14.40
N ALA A 369 5.24 1.10 -15.30
CA ALA A 369 5.40 1.29 -16.74
C ALA A 369 4.27 2.14 -17.36
N ARG A 370 3.09 2.21 -16.74
CA ARG A 370 1.97 3.06 -17.18
C ARG A 370 2.34 4.53 -17.33
N HIS A 371 3.15 5.04 -16.39
CA HIS A 371 3.51 6.45 -16.30
C HIS A 371 4.95 6.73 -16.76
N ASP A 372 5.70 5.68 -17.16
CA ASP A 372 7.10 5.76 -17.53
C ASP A 372 7.37 5.02 -18.84
N THR A 373 7.45 5.80 -19.93
CA THR A 373 7.71 5.24 -21.28
C THR A 373 9.08 4.56 -21.39
N ALA A 374 10.10 5.02 -20.65
CA ALA A 374 11.42 4.41 -20.67
C ALA A 374 11.39 3.04 -19.96
N MET A 375 10.70 2.97 -18.82
CA MET A 375 10.47 1.70 -18.13
C MET A 375 9.63 0.75 -18.96
N LEU A 376 8.54 1.23 -19.60
CA LEU A 376 7.74 0.41 -20.51
C LEU A 376 8.62 -0.19 -21.60
N ARG A 377 9.45 0.62 -22.28
CA ARG A 377 10.37 0.13 -23.33
C ARG A 377 11.32 -0.95 -22.83
N THR A 378 11.89 -0.76 -21.64
CA THR A 378 12.81 -1.72 -21.03
C THR A 378 12.12 -3.05 -20.67
N MET A 379 10.86 -2.97 -20.21
CA MET A 379 10.11 -4.12 -19.70
C MET A 379 9.22 -4.80 -20.76
N LEU A 380 9.01 -4.20 -21.92
CA LEU A 380 8.20 -4.79 -23.01
C LEU A 380 8.51 -6.26 -23.32
N PRO A 381 9.79 -6.71 -23.34
CA PRO A 381 10.11 -8.11 -23.62
C PRO A 381 9.70 -9.07 -22.50
N TRP A 382 9.44 -8.56 -21.30
CA TRP A 382 9.29 -9.37 -20.07
C TRP A 382 7.86 -9.42 -19.54
N LEU A 383 7.05 -8.39 -19.82
CA LEU A 383 5.70 -8.29 -19.28
C LEU A 383 4.75 -9.25 -20.00
N PRO A 384 4.09 -10.18 -19.28
CA PRO A 384 3.17 -11.13 -19.89
C PRO A 384 1.81 -10.47 -20.16
N PHE A 385 1.26 -10.79 -21.34
CA PHE A 385 -0.11 -10.45 -21.75
C PHE A 385 -0.81 -11.70 -22.28
N GLU A 386 -2.10 -11.82 -22.01
CA GLU A 386 -2.93 -12.83 -22.61
C GLU A 386 -3.27 -12.42 -24.05
N THR A 387 -2.94 -13.29 -25.02
CA THR A 387 -3.15 -13.02 -26.44
C THR A 387 -3.76 -14.22 -27.14
N THR A 388 -4.24 -14.03 -28.37
CA THR A 388 -4.71 -15.14 -29.24
C THR A 388 -3.63 -16.17 -29.54
N ASP A 389 -2.36 -15.82 -29.39
CA ASP A 389 -1.22 -16.71 -29.58
C ASP A 389 -0.71 -17.33 -28.26
N GLY A 390 -1.45 -17.18 -27.16
CA GLY A 390 -1.08 -17.60 -25.82
C GLY A 390 -0.54 -16.44 -24.98
N GLN A 391 0.19 -16.78 -23.90
CA GLN A 391 0.85 -15.77 -23.07
C GLN A 391 2.14 -15.30 -23.75
N LEU A 392 2.17 -14.05 -24.19
CA LEU A 392 3.31 -13.43 -24.87
C LEU A 392 3.60 -12.05 -24.27
N SER A 393 4.82 -11.57 -24.50
CA SER A 393 5.12 -10.15 -24.30
C SER A 393 4.51 -9.31 -25.43
N LEU A 394 4.25 -8.01 -25.16
CA LEU A 394 3.78 -7.11 -26.24
C LEU A 394 4.81 -6.95 -27.34
N GLU A 395 6.10 -7.09 -27.04
CA GLU A 395 7.15 -7.03 -28.04
C GLU A 395 7.09 -8.22 -28.99
N GLU A 396 7.00 -9.44 -28.46
CA GLU A 396 6.88 -10.67 -29.27
C GLU A 396 5.59 -10.67 -30.09
N PHE A 397 4.49 -10.22 -29.49
CA PHE A 397 3.21 -10.15 -30.17
C PHE A 397 3.23 -9.13 -31.33
N ALA A 398 3.78 -7.93 -31.13
CA ALA A 398 3.91 -6.90 -32.15
C ALA A 398 4.92 -7.24 -33.26
N GLN A 399 5.81 -8.22 -33.04
CA GLN A 399 6.67 -8.76 -34.09
C GLN A 399 5.90 -9.70 -35.05
N ARG A 400 4.87 -10.39 -34.54
CA ARG A 400 4.05 -11.34 -35.28
C ARG A 400 2.88 -10.66 -36.00
N HIS A 401 2.32 -9.63 -35.39
CA HIS A 401 1.13 -8.94 -35.86
C HIS A 401 1.42 -7.46 -36.20
N PRO A 402 1.29 -7.03 -37.46
CA PRO A 402 1.55 -5.64 -37.88
C PRO A 402 0.64 -4.62 -37.19
N VAL A 403 -0.57 -5.04 -36.83
CA VAL A 403 -1.55 -4.28 -36.05
C VAL A 403 -1.83 -5.05 -34.75
N VAL A 404 -1.63 -4.41 -33.64
CA VAL A 404 -1.96 -4.96 -32.31
C VAL A 404 -3.40 -4.61 -32.01
N HIS A 405 -4.30 -5.54 -32.32
CA HIS A 405 -5.69 -5.41 -31.88
C HIS A 405 -5.84 -5.75 -30.41
N PHE A 406 -6.74 -5.07 -29.70
CA PHE A 406 -7.02 -5.37 -28.30
C PHE A 406 -8.49 -5.15 -27.96
N THR A 407 -8.93 -5.78 -26.88
CA THR A 407 -10.24 -5.56 -26.26
C THR A 407 -10.07 -4.91 -24.90
N ARG A 408 -11.08 -4.15 -24.44
CA ARG A 408 -11.01 -3.47 -23.13
C ARG A 408 -11.43 -4.31 -21.95
N THR A 409 -12.15 -5.39 -22.21
CA THR A 409 -12.63 -6.27 -21.15
C THR A 409 -12.28 -7.73 -21.42
N VAL A 410 -12.16 -8.50 -20.35
CA VAL A 410 -11.91 -9.95 -20.44
C VAL A 410 -13.06 -10.67 -21.15
N GLU A 411 -14.28 -10.21 -20.94
CA GLU A 411 -15.50 -10.77 -21.56
C GLU A 411 -15.47 -10.58 -23.07
N GLU A 412 -15.10 -9.38 -23.56
CA GLU A 412 -14.92 -9.12 -24.99
C GLU A 412 -13.84 -9.99 -25.60
N TYR A 413 -12.70 -10.08 -24.91
CA TYR A 413 -11.60 -10.92 -25.37
C TYR A 413 -12.05 -12.37 -25.56
N ARG A 414 -12.73 -12.95 -24.57
CA ARG A 414 -13.20 -14.34 -24.64
C ARG A 414 -14.19 -14.60 -25.77
N GLN A 415 -14.99 -13.60 -26.14
CA GLN A 415 -15.91 -13.69 -27.28
C GLN A 415 -15.18 -13.64 -28.61
N VAL A 416 -14.23 -12.71 -28.75
CA VAL A 416 -13.60 -12.37 -30.01
C VAL A 416 -12.39 -13.26 -30.32
N ALA A 417 -11.61 -13.64 -29.31
CA ALA A 417 -10.35 -14.35 -29.50
C ALA A 417 -10.45 -15.67 -30.31
N PRO A 418 -11.45 -16.55 -30.10
CA PRO A 418 -11.55 -17.78 -30.88
C PRO A 418 -11.78 -17.53 -32.39
N ILE A 419 -12.47 -16.43 -32.70
CA ILE A 419 -12.82 -16.08 -34.08
C ILE A 419 -11.67 -15.34 -34.73
N ALA A 420 -11.09 -14.38 -34.05
CA ALA A 420 -9.91 -13.66 -34.48
C ALA A 420 -8.76 -14.63 -34.77
N SER A 421 -8.51 -15.58 -33.87
CA SER A 421 -7.50 -16.62 -34.04
C SER A 421 -7.79 -17.49 -35.27
N ALA A 422 -9.05 -17.91 -35.49
CA ALA A 422 -9.43 -18.70 -36.68
C ALA A 422 -9.26 -17.95 -38.01
N GLN A 423 -9.26 -16.63 -37.98
CA GLN A 423 -9.04 -15.75 -39.13
C GLN A 423 -7.60 -15.21 -39.23
N GLY A 424 -6.71 -15.63 -38.32
CA GLY A 424 -5.32 -15.17 -38.31
C GLY A 424 -5.15 -13.73 -37.80
N VAL A 425 -6.15 -13.17 -37.12
CA VAL A 425 -6.10 -11.83 -36.52
C VAL A 425 -5.60 -11.94 -35.09
N GLY A 426 -4.49 -11.27 -34.82
CA GLY A 426 -3.92 -11.20 -33.46
C GLY A 426 -4.68 -10.23 -32.56
N VAL A 427 -5.08 -10.68 -31.37
CA VAL A 427 -5.79 -9.86 -30.37
C VAL A 427 -5.16 -10.03 -28.99
N VAL A 428 -5.02 -8.93 -28.28
CA VAL A 428 -4.53 -8.87 -26.88
C VAL A 428 -5.68 -8.59 -25.93
N ASN A 429 -5.72 -9.29 -24.81
CA ASN A 429 -6.65 -9.00 -23.73
C ASN A 429 -6.20 -7.76 -22.93
N GLY A 430 -6.84 -6.62 -23.16
CA GLY A 430 -6.62 -5.38 -22.41
C GLY A 430 -7.50 -5.24 -21.17
N GLY A 431 -8.30 -6.26 -20.81
CA GLY A 431 -9.25 -6.22 -19.71
C GLY A 431 -8.64 -6.42 -18.32
N TYR A 432 -7.39 -6.85 -18.22
CA TYR A 432 -6.70 -6.97 -16.93
C TYR A 432 -6.17 -5.62 -16.45
N THR A 433 -5.89 -5.57 -15.15
CA THR A 433 -5.39 -4.36 -14.48
C THR A 433 -4.15 -3.82 -15.20
N TYR A 434 -4.21 -2.57 -15.65
CA TYR A 434 -3.17 -1.81 -16.37
C TYR A 434 -2.93 -2.23 -17.83
N ASP A 435 -3.42 -3.38 -18.30
CA ASP A 435 -3.07 -3.92 -19.62
C ASP A 435 -3.57 -3.02 -20.77
N GLY A 436 -4.81 -2.54 -20.69
CA GLY A 436 -5.35 -1.64 -21.70
C GLY A 436 -4.54 -0.34 -21.86
N GLU A 437 -4.14 0.28 -20.73
CA GLU A 437 -3.34 1.51 -20.75
C GLU A 437 -1.93 1.27 -21.32
N LEU A 438 -1.32 0.12 -21.01
CA LEU A 438 0.01 -0.24 -21.54
C LEU A 438 -0.03 -0.55 -23.03
N ILE A 439 -1.09 -1.20 -23.51
CA ILE A 439 -1.29 -1.44 -24.95
C ILE A 439 -1.45 -0.10 -25.69
N GLU A 440 -2.26 0.82 -25.16
CA GLU A 440 -2.41 2.17 -25.74
C GLU A 440 -1.11 2.99 -25.72
N ALA A 441 -0.25 2.75 -24.72
CA ALA A 441 1.07 3.39 -24.64
C ALA A 441 2.13 2.77 -25.55
N LEU A 442 1.89 1.59 -26.12
CA LEU A 442 2.84 0.84 -26.93
C LEU A 442 3.45 1.65 -28.11
N PRO A 443 2.69 2.47 -28.87
CA PRO A 443 3.27 3.27 -29.95
C PRO A 443 4.32 4.30 -29.48
N ARG A 444 4.23 4.75 -28.19
CA ARG A 444 5.22 5.67 -27.61
C ARG A 444 6.51 4.93 -27.21
N ALA A 445 6.39 3.69 -26.75
CA ALA A 445 7.53 2.87 -26.37
C ALA A 445 8.20 2.22 -27.59
N ARG A 446 7.41 1.85 -28.60
CA ARG A 446 7.85 1.21 -29.85
C ARG A 446 7.26 1.95 -31.07
N PRO A 447 7.94 3.00 -31.56
CA PRO A 447 7.48 3.74 -32.73
C PRO A 447 7.29 2.84 -33.97
N GLY A 448 6.22 3.07 -34.69
CA GLY A 448 5.85 2.27 -35.88
C GLY A 448 4.88 1.11 -35.59
N THR A 449 4.56 0.84 -34.30
CA THR A 449 3.50 -0.11 -33.95
C THR A 449 2.14 0.56 -34.06
N VAL A 450 1.21 -0.08 -34.75
CA VAL A 450 -0.19 0.35 -34.84
C VAL A 450 -1.00 -0.43 -33.82
N VAL A 451 -1.76 0.29 -33.01
CA VAL A 451 -2.67 -0.29 -32.01
C VAL A 451 -4.10 0.06 -32.38
N ALA A 452 -4.99 -0.91 -32.41
CA ALA A 452 -6.39 -0.73 -32.74
C ALA A 452 -7.29 -1.47 -31.76
N GLU A 453 -8.28 -0.78 -31.20
CA GLU A 453 -9.30 -1.41 -30.37
C GLU A 453 -10.29 -2.17 -31.25
N LEU A 454 -10.64 -3.39 -30.84
CA LEU A 454 -11.72 -4.15 -31.46
C LEU A 454 -13.03 -3.88 -30.72
N ASP A 455 -13.96 -3.26 -31.42
CA ASP A 455 -15.36 -3.12 -31.01
C ASP A 455 -16.28 -3.99 -31.85
N ALA A 456 -17.57 -4.01 -31.53
CA ALA A 456 -18.58 -4.82 -32.21
C ALA A 456 -18.69 -4.51 -33.72
N ASP A 457 -18.51 -3.24 -34.08
CA ASP A 457 -18.58 -2.82 -35.51
C ASP A 457 -17.35 -3.30 -36.26
N THR A 458 -16.17 -3.11 -35.68
CA THR A 458 -14.90 -3.57 -36.27
C THR A 458 -14.88 -5.08 -36.43
N VAL A 459 -15.31 -5.83 -35.38
CA VAL A 459 -15.39 -7.31 -35.47
C VAL A 459 -16.36 -7.72 -36.57
N THR A 460 -17.57 -7.13 -36.62
CA THR A 460 -18.58 -7.46 -37.64
C THR A 460 -18.11 -7.13 -39.06
N ALA A 461 -17.35 -6.04 -39.22
CA ALA A 461 -16.79 -5.62 -40.52
C ALA A 461 -15.68 -6.57 -41.04
N HIS A 462 -14.96 -7.24 -40.12
CA HIS A 462 -13.92 -8.24 -40.48
C HIS A 462 -14.50 -9.62 -40.80
N LEU A 463 -15.80 -9.87 -40.56
CA LEU A 463 -16.45 -11.13 -40.90
C LEU A 463 -16.94 -11.07 -42.35
N ASP A 464 -16.82 -12.19 -43.06
CA ASP A 464 -17.21 -12.27 -44.45
C ASP A 464 -18.73 -12.02 -44.62
N ALA A 465 -19.07 -11.24 -45.65
CA ALA A 465 -20.44 -11.03 -46.04
C ALA A 465 -20.99 -12.32 -46.68
N VAL A 466 -22.26 -12.62 -46.44
CA VAL A 466 -22.94 -13.74 -47.04
C VAL A 466 -23.50 -13.31 -48.43
N ASP A 467 -23.50 -14.24 -49.39
CA ASP A 467 -24.08 -13.98 -50.69
C ASP A 467 -25.56 -13.57 -50.59
N ALA A 468 -25.99 -12.60 -51.39
CA ALA A 468 -27.34 -12.05 -51.32
C ALA A 468 -28.45 -13.09 -51.57
N ALA A 469 -28.18 -14.12 -52.41
CA ALA A 469 -29.13 -15.19 -52.63
C ALA A 469 -29.25 -16.12 -51.43
N GLU A 470 -28.16 -16.39 -50.74
CA GLU A 470 -28.15 -17.19 -49.50
C GLU A 470 -28.80 -16.42 -48.33
N GLU A 471 -28.56 -15.12 -48.24
CA GLU A 471 -29.24 -14.26 -47.25
C GLU A 471 -30.74 -14.19 -47.49
N LEU A 472 -31.16 -14.08 -48.75
CA LEU A 472 -32.57 -14.09 -49.13
C LEU A 472 -33.24 -15.42 -48.79
N ALA A 473 -32.54 -16.55 -48.96
CA ALA A 473 -33.05 -17.88 -48.60
C ALA A 473 -33.31 -18.00 -47.07
N LEU A 474 -32.59 -17.26 -46.25
CA LEU A 474 -32.75 -17.22 -44.79
C LEU A 474 -33.61 -16.04 -44.29
N SER A 475 -34.22 -15.25 -45.19
CA SER A 475 -34.92 -14.02 -44.84
C SER A 475 -36.05 -14.22 -43.83
N GLY A 476 -36.82 -15.34 -43.95
CA GLY A 476 -37.87 -15.70 -43.01
C GLY A 476 -37.35 -15.96 -41.59
N PHE A 477 -36.24 -16.67 -41.47
CA PHE A 477 -35.56 -16.92 -40.19
C PHE A 477 -35.02 -15.60 -39.60
N LEU A 478 -34.35 -14.79 -40.41
CA LEU A 478 -33.82 -13.50 -39.97
C LEU A 478 -34.92 -12.54 -39.51
N ALA A 479 -36.07 -12.52 -40.18
CA ALA A 479 -37.22 -11.73 -39.80
C ALA A 479 -37.83 -12.18 -38.45
N ALA A 480 -37.99 -13.49 -38.25
CA ALA A 480 -38.47 -14.06 -37.00
C ALA A 480 -37.48 -13.83 -35.84
N ALA A 481 -36.19 -14.03 -36.09
CA ALA A 481 -35.17 -13.75 -35.08
C ALA A 481 -35.13 -12.27 -34.67
N ARG A 482 -35.20 -11.34 -35.63
CA ARG A 482 -35.30 -9.90 -35.36
C ARG A 482 -36.52 -9.55 -34.55
N ALA A 483 -37.70 -10.05 -34.91
CA ALA A 483 -38.94 -9.78 -34.18
C ALA A 483 -38.88 -10.27 -32.70
N ARG A 484 -38.22 -11.40 -32.42
CA ARG A 484 -38.07 -11.96 -31.07
C ARG A 484 -37.03 -11.24 -30.22
N LEU A 485 -35.95 -10.73 -30.84
CA LEU A 485 -34.84 -10.12 -30.13
C LEU A 485 -34.90 -8.59 -30.09
N ASP A 486 -35.77 -7.95 -30.92
CA ASP A 486 -35.99 -6.50 -30.91
C ASP A 486 -36.40 -5.93 -29.53
N PRO A 487 -37.34 -6.56 -28.78
CA PRO A 487 -37.68 -6.13 -27.42
C PRO A 487 -36.53 -6.19 -26.43
N LEU A 488 -35.50 -6.98 -26.72
CA LEU A 488 -34.29 -7.11 -25.90
C LEU A 488 -33.20 -6.10 -26.27
N GLY A 489 -33.47 -5.24 -27.26
CA GLY A 489 -32.49 -4.28 -27.78
C GLY A 489 -31.33 -4.95 -28.53
N CYS A 490 -31.56 -6.08 -29.18
CA CYS A 490 -30.56 -6.85 -29.90
C CYS A 490 -30.86 -6.94 -31.39
N ASP A 491 -29.94 -6.44 -32.24
CA ASP A 491 -30.01 -6.55 -33.68
C ASP A 491 -29.48 -7.92 -34.16
N VAL A 492 -30.04 -8.45 -35.23
CA VAL A 492 -29.62 -9.74 -35.82
C VAL A 492 -28.96 -9.51 -37.17
N VAL A 493 -27.72 -10.00 -37.32
CA VAL A 493 -26.91 -9.90 -38.54
C VAL A 493 -26.41 -11.29 -38.95
N LEU A 494 -26.37 -11.59 -40.24
CA LEU A 494 -25.83 -12.82 -40.79
C LEU A 494 -24.42 -12.56 -41.37
N ARG A 495 -23.44 -13.40 -40.97
CA ARG A 495 -22.06 -13.36 -41.48
C ARG A 495 -21.54 -14.79 -41.66
N ALA A 496 -20.46 -14.91 -42.45
CA ALA A 496 -19.74 -16.17 -42.60
C ALA A 496 -18.40 -16.08 -41.86
N PHE A 497 -18.13 -17.03 -40.92
CA PHE A 497 -16.88 -17.01 -40.16
C PHE A 497 -16.51 -18.39 -39.60
N HIS A 498 -15.26 -18.54 -39.24
CA HIS A 498 -14.71 -19.69 -38.54
C HIS A 498 -14.53 -19.35 -37.04
N PRO A 499 -14.56 -20.36 -36.13
CA PRO A 499 -14.74 -21.78 -36.40
C PRO A 499 -16.22 -22.18 -36.64
N LEU A 500 -16.43 -23.22 -37.43
CA LEU A 500 -17.79 -23.72 -37.75
C LEU A 500 -18.60 -24.17 -36.55
N SER A 501 -17.94 -24.47 -35.43
CA SER A 501 -18.57 -24.89 -34.18
C SER A 501 -19.30 -23.74 -33.45
N VAL A 502 -19.04 -22.49 -33.79
CA VAL A 502 -19.68 -21.31 -33.18
C VAL A 502 -20.89 -20.91 -34.02
N PRO A 503 -22.14 -21.15 -33.57
CA PRO A 503 -23.33 -20.82 -34.35
C PRO A 503 -23.68 -19.35 -34.34
N ALA A 504 -23.40 -18.65 -33.21
CA ALA A 504 -23.74 -17.24 -33.03
C ALA A 504 -22.79 -16.54 -32.10
N LEU A 505 -22.63 -15.22 -32.27
CA LEU A 505 -21.89 -14.31 -31.41
C LEU A 505 -22.79 -13.22 -30.89
N HIS A 506 -22.65 -12.89 -29.64
CA HIS A 506 -23.29 -11.71 -29.05
C HIS A 506 -22.25 -10.61 -28.88
N LEU A 507 -22.37 -9.53 -29.62
CA LEU A 507 -21.47 -8.37 -29.57
C LEU A 507 -22.22 -7.18 -28.96
N ASP A 508 -21.61 -6.52 -27.99
CA ASP A 508 -22.12 -5.29 -27.44
C ASP A 508 -21.42 -4.07 -28.06
N ASP A 509 -22.20 -3.08 -28.46
CA ASP A 509 -21.67 -1.76 -28.72
C ASP A 509 -21.29 -1.04 -27.41
N ARG A 510 -20.30 -0.14 -27.45
CA ARG A 510 -19.86 0.69 -26.31
C ARG A 510 -21.00 1.47 -25.68
N GLY A 511 -21.85 2.06 -26.54
CA GLY A 511 -23.03 2.78 -26.07
C GLY A 511 -24.04 1.91 -25.36
N ALA A 512 -24.29 0.69 -25.86
CA ALA A 512 -25.19 -0.28 -25.24
C ALA A 512 -24.70 -0.74 -23.86
N ARG A 513 -23.40 -0.76 -23.63
CA ARG A 513 -22.81 -1.02 -22.29
C ARG A 513 -22.98 0.12 -21.32
N HIS A 514 -22.71 1.34 -21.75
CA HIS A 514 -22.90 2.54 -20.92
C HIS A 514 -24.37 2.73 -20.54
N GLU A 515 -25.28 2.48 -21.48
CA GLU A 515 -26.73 2.56 -21.24
C GLU A 515 -27.19 1.48 -20.24
N ARG A 516 -26.65 0.24 -20.34
CA ARG A 516 -26.96 -0.84 -19.38
C ARG A 516 -26.41 -0.55 -17.99
N ALA A 517 -25.17 -0.11 -17.88
CA ALA A 517 -24.57 0.28 -16.59
C ALA A 517 -25.34 1.44 -15.94
N ARG A 518 -25.90 2.34 -16.77
CA ARG A 518 -26.81 3.39 -16.29
C ARG A 518 -28.17 2.85 -15.84
N ALA A 519 -28.78 1.95 -16.61
CA ALA A 519 -30.05 1.33 -16.25
C ALA A 519 -29.93 0.50 -14.95
N GLU A 520 -28.83 -0.22 -14.75
CA GLU A 520 -28.54 -0.93 -13.51
C GLU A 520 -28.32 0.03 -12.33
N ALA A 521 -27.70 1.18 -12.57
CA ALA A 521 -27.55 2.25 -11.57
C ALA A 521 -28.90 2.97 -11.29
N GLU A 522 -29.78 3.07 -12.28
CA GLU A 522 -31.13 3.63 -12.14
C GLU A 522 -32.06 2.71 -11.33
N GLU A 523 -31.98 1.38 -11.49
CA GLU A 523 -32.74 0.42 -10.67
C GLU A 523 -32.34 0.46 -9.18
N GLY A 524 -31.13 0.97 -8.87
CA GLY A 524 -30.64 1.15 -7.50
C GLY A 524 -30.76 2.58 -6.94
N ALA A 525 -31.27 3.55 -7.70
CA ALA A 525 -31.30 4.98 -7.34
C ALA A 525 -32.69 5.48 -6.98
N ASP A 526 -32.77 6.49 -6.07
CA ASP A 526 -34.00 7.18 -5.70
C ASP A 526 -34.70 7.86 -6.91
N ASP A 527 -36.03 7.86 -6.94
CA ASP A 527 -36.94 8.36 -8.01
C ASP A 527 -36.57 9.73 -8.62
N LEU A 528 -35.86 10.58 -7.92
CA LEU A 528 -35.45 11.92 -8.36
C LEU A 528 -34.32 11.90 -9.41
N TRP A 529 -33.44 10.93 -9.38
CA TRP A 529 -32.33 10.78 -10.33
C TRP A 529 -32.75 10.02 -11.60
N ALA A 530 -33.70 9.09 -11.48
CA ALA A 530 -34.24 8.33 -12.61
C ALA A 530 -34.87 9.24 -13.70
N GLY A 531 -35.52 10.33 -13.29
CA GLY A 531 -36.14 11.30 -14.23
C GLY A 531 -35.15 12.14 -15.02
N ILE A 532 -33.98 12.47 -14.44
CA ILE A 532 -32.93 13.27 -15.09
C ILE A 532 -32.16 12.43 -16.08
N LEU A 533 -31.86 11.19 -15.72
CA LEU A 533 -31.14 10.23 -16.57
C LEU A 533 -31.97 9.80 -17.78
N GLY A 534 -33.29 9.63 -17.60
CA GLY A 534 -34.23 9.30 -18.68
C GLY A 534 -34.38 10.37 -19.78
N SER A 535 -34.11 11.65 -19.46
CA SER A 535 -34.22 12.77 -20.42
C SER A 535 -33.01 12.89 -21.38
N LEU A 536 -31.93 12.14 -21.14
CA LEU A 536 -30.68 12.15 -21.93
C LEU A 536 -30.65 11.04 -23.00
N ARG A 537 -31.75 10.38 -23.30
CA ARG A 537 -31.82 9.29 -24.29
C ARG A 537 -31.65 9.83 -25.71
N GLY A 538 -30.43 9.75 -26.25
CA GLY A 538 -30.18 9.67 -27.68
C GLY A 538 -30.38 8.22 -28.13
N GLY A 539 -30.61 7.96 -29.42
CA GLY A 539 -30.94 6.63 -29.95
C GLY A 539 -30.06 5.52 -29.32
N ALA A 540 -30.71 4.63 -28.60
CA ALA A 540 -30.04 3.65 -27.76
C ALA A 540 -29.16 2.71 -28.63
N PRO A 541 -27.84 2.61 -28.34
CA PRO A 541 -26.97 1.69 -29.03
C PRO A 541 -27.41 0.24 -28.72
N ARG A 542 -27.48 -0.60 -29.74
CA ARG A 542 -28.06 -1.95 -29.64
C ARG A 542 -26.98 -3.01 -29.68
N ALA A 543 -27.14 -4.06 -28.87
CA ALA A 543 -26.34 -5.26 -28.97
C ALA A 543 -26.58 -5.97 -30.32
N ARG A 544 -25.62 -6.77 -30.79
CA ARG A 544 -25.77 -7.56 -32.03
C ARG A 544 -25.63 -9.04 -31.76
N LEU A 545 -26.56 -9.83 -32.29
CA LEU A 545 -26.41 -11.26 -32.46
C LEU A 545 -25.94 -11.51 -33.90
N VAL A 546 -24.68 -11.93 -34.06
CA VAL A 546 -24.12 -12.29 -35.38
C VAL A 546 -24.26 -13.80 -35.57
N LEU A 547 -25.12 -14.19 -36.47
CA LEU A 547 -25.36 -15.59 -36.84
C LEU A 547 -24.31 -16.07 -37.84
N ASN A 548 -23.76 -17.29 -37.63
CA ASN A 548 -22.76 -17.86 -38.52
C ASN A 548 -23.39 -18.67 -39.63
N HIS A 549 -23.42 -18.15 -40.84
CA HIS A 549 -23.93 -18.85 -42.02
C HIS A 549 -23.20 -20.18 -42.32
N LEU A 550 -21.91 -20.27 -42.00
CA LEU A 550 -21.13 -21.50 -42.22
C LEU A 550 -21.50 -22.63 -41.26
N ASN A 551 -22.16 -22.31 -40.15
CA ASN A 551 -22.56 -23.31 -39.15
C ASN A 551 -23.76 -24.15 -39.69
N PRO A 552 -23.66 -25.50 -39.71
CA PRO A 552 -24.74 -26.37 -40.24
C PRO A 552 -26.07 -26.23 -39.48
N LEU A 553 -26.04 -25.85 -38.20
CA LEU A 553 -27.28 -25.66 -37.41
C LEU A 553 -28.06 -24.44 -37.89
N ILE A 554 -27.38 -23.32 -38.17
CA ILE A 554 -28.01 -22.10 -38.70
C ILE A 554 -28.75 -22.36 -39.99
N ARG A 555 -28.11 -23.10 -40.93
CA ARG A 555 -28.75 -23.49 -42.20
C ARG A 555 -29.97 -24.39 -41.97
N ARG A 556 -29.91 -25.31 -41.04
CA ARG A 556 -31.06 -26.22 -40.71
C ARG A 556 -32.20 -25.44 -40.07
N ILE A 557 -31.92 -24.51 -39.14
CA ILE A 557 -32.96 -23.69 -38.53
C ILE A 557 -33.62 -22.81 -39.60
N GLY A 558 -32.85 -22.24 -40.52
CA GLY A 558 -33.37 -21.43 -41.63
C GLY A 558 -34.29 -22.18 -42.60
N ALA A 559 -34.21 -23.53 -42.65
CA ALA A 559 -35.08 -24.36 -43.44
C ALA A 559 -36.40 -24.76 -42.72
N LEU A 560 -36.56 -24.43 -41.44
CA LEU A 560 -37.80 -24.69 -40.70
C LEU A 560 -38.95 -23.80 -41.18
N ARG A 561 -40.15 -24.34 -41.19
CA ARG A 561 -41.37 -23.63 -41.67
C ARG A 561 -42.28 -23.16 -40.53
N ASP A 562 -42.07 -23.65 -39.33
CA ASP A 562 -42.83 -23.29 -38.13
C ASP A 562 -42.25 -22.00 -37.49
N PRO A 563 -43.02 -20.87 -37.52
CA PRO A 563 -42.49 -19.59 -37.01
C PRO A 563 -42.22 -19.60 -35.52
N GLU A 564 -43.00 -20.38 -34.73
CA GLU A 564 -42.80 -20.48 -33.29
C GLU A 564 -41.50 -21.23 -32.94
N LEU A 565 -41.25 -22.32 -33.64
CA LEU A 565 -40.02 -23.09 -33.48
C LEU A 565 -38.78 -22.28 -33.92
N VAL A 566 -38.91 -21.54 -35.02
CA VAL A 566 -37.85 -20.64 -35.52
C VAL A 566 -37.56 -19.54 -34.47
N GLY A 567 -38.60 -18.96 -33.87
CA GLY A 567 -38.45 -17.98 -32.81
C GLY A 567 -37.76 -18.51 -31.57
N THR A 568 -38.19 -19.70 -31.11
CA THR A 568 -37.59 -20.41 -29.96
C THR A 568 -36.12 -20.76 -30.21
N ALA A 569 -35.78 -21.19 -31.43
CA ALA A 569 -34.40 -21.47 -31.81
C ALA A 569 -33.54 -20.19 -31.81
N ALA A 570 -34.07 -19.06 -32.27
CA ALA A 570 -33.38 -17.78 -32.22
C ALA A 570 -33.12 -17.31 -30.77
N GLU A 571 -34.13 -17.44 -29.89
CA GLU A 571 -33.97 -17.17 -28.44
C GLU A 571 -32.92 -18.08 -27.81
N SER A 572 -32.86 -19.37 -28.19
CA SER A 572 -31.85 -20.32 -27.71
C SER A 572 -30.45 -19.98 -28.18
N LEU A 573 -30.28 -19.57 -29.44
CA LEU A 573 -29.00 -19.12 -30.01
C LEU A 573 -28.50 -17.84 -29.30
N TYR A 574 -29.40 -16.90 -29.05
CA TYR A 574 -29.08 -15.70 -28.26
C TYR A 574 -28.59 -16.07 -26.87
N GLY A 575 -29.34 -16.92 -26.17
CA GLY A 575 -28.96 -17.35 -24.84
C GLY A 575 -27.64 -18.14 -24.80
N GLN A 576 -27.40 -19.01 -25.79
CA GLN A 576 -26.13 -19.71 -25.91
C GLN A 576 -24.97 -18.73 -26.15
N ALA A 577 -25.17 -17.73 -26.99
CA ALA A 577 -24.16 -16.70 -27.25
C ALA A 577 -23.84 -15.89 -25.97
N LEU A 578 -24.82 -15.55 -25.15
CA LEU A 578 -24.64 -14.92 -23.84
C LEU A 578 -23.83 -15.79 -22.87
N LEU A 579 -24.15 -17.10 -22.79
CA LEU A 579 -23.43 -18.04 -21.94
C LEU A 579 -21.97 -18.23 -22.38
N MET A 580 -21.74 -18.32 -23.67
CA MET A 580 -20.37 -18.39 -24.23
C MET A 580 -19.58 -17.13 -23.94
N ALA A 581 -20.24 -15.99 -23.88
CA ALA A 581 -19.68 -14.72 -23.46
C ALA A 581 -19.32 -14.66 -21.97
N GLN A 582 -19.71 -15.64 -21.17
CA GLN A 582 -19.54 -15.70 -19.71
C GLN A 582 -20.03 -14.43 -18.98
N ARG A 583 -21.12 -13.86 -19.46
CA ARG A 583 -21.71 -12.65 -18.88
C ARG A 583 -22.60 -12.96 -17.68
N PRO A 584 -22.71 -12.05 -16.72
CA PRO A 584 -23.78 -12.09 -15.75
C PRO A 584 -25.13 -12.03 -16.48
N LEU A 585 -25.97 -13.05 -16.31
CA LEU A 585 -27.30 -13.08 -16.90
C LEU A 585 -28.24 -12.21 -16.09
N ARG A 586 -28.96 -11.28 -16.76
CA ARG A 586 -30.06 -10.55 -16.14
C ARG A 586 -31.23 -11.52 -15.85
N PRO A 587 -32.12 -11.18 -14.90
CA PRO A 587 -33.32 -11.98 -14.65
C PRO A 587 -34.14 -12.21 -15.92
N ALA A 588 -34.23 -11.23 -16.82
CA ALA A 588 -34.92 -11.34 -18.11
C ALA A 588 -34.22 -12.33 -19.06
N ASP A 589 -32.89 -12.32 -19.13
CA ASP A 589 -32.11 -13.25 -19.97
C ASP A 589 -32.23 -14.69 -19.42
N SER A 590 -32.21 -14.87 -18.12
CA SER A 590 -32.41 -16.17 -17.47
C SER A 590 -33.82 -16.72 -17.71
N ALA A 591 -34.85 -15.86 -17.63
CA ALA A 591 -36.23 -16.23 -17.92
C ALA A 591 -36.44 -16.61 -19.40
N LEU A 592 -35.78 -15.88 -20.32
CA LEU A 592 -35.80 -16.17 -21.75
C LEU A 592 -35.14 -17.51 -22.05
N LEU A 593 -33.94 -17.75 -21.50
CA LEU A 593 -33.20 -19.01 -21.66
C LEU A 593 -34.02 -20.21 -21.19
N ASN A 594 -34.64 -20.10 -20.00
CA ASN A 594 -35.47 -21.16 -19.46
C ASN A 594 -36.70 -21.46 -20.36
N ARG A 595 -37.37 -20.39 -20.83
CA ARG A 595 -38.52 -20.48 -21.72
C ARG A 595 -38.13 -21.12 -23.06
N ALA A 596 -37.04 -20.70 -23.66
CA ALA A 596 -36.55 -21.24 -24.92
C ALA A 596 -36.13 -22.72 -24.78
N PHE A 597 -35.46 -23.07 -23.68
CA PHE A 597 -35.07 -24.46 -23.42
C PHE A 597 -36.29 -25.36 -23.22
N MET A 598 -37.29 -24.94 -22.42
CA MET A 598 -38.53 -25.69 -22.20
C MET A 598 -39.33 -25.85 -23.50
N GLY A 599 -39.42 -24.80 -24.32
CA GLY A 599 -40.10 -24.87 -25.62
C GLY A 599 -39.46 -25.86 -26.59
N LEU A 600 -38.11 -25.93 -26.63
CA LEU A 600 -37.41 -26.94 -27.44
C LEU A 600 -37.64 -28.38 -26.91
N LEU A 601 -37.69 -28.59 -25.59
CA LEU A 601 -37.99 -29.88 -24.99
C LEU A 601 -39.42 -30.32 -25.28
N GLU A 602 -40.40 -29.41 -25.15
CA GLU A 602 -41.80 -29.65 -25.50
C GLU A 602 -41.93 -30.06 -26.96
N TRP A 603 -41.29 -29.36 -27.87
CA TRP A 603 -41.29 -29.70 -29.29
C TRP A 603 -40.66 -31.06 -29.56
N ALA A 604 -39.51 -31.37 -28.95
CA ALA A 604 -38.82 -32.66 -29.10
C ALA A 604 -39.70 -33.83 -28.62
N THR A 605 -40.38 -33.65 -27.49
CA THR A 605 -41.26 -34.72 -26.91
C THR A 605 -42.57 -34.90 -27.67
N HIS A 606 -43.15 -33.85 -28.27
CA HIS A 606 -44.32 -33.96 -29.13
C HIS A 606 -44.01 -34.63 -30.46
N GLY A 607 -42.79 -34.48 -30.99
CA GLY A 607 -42.35 -35.10 -32.23
C GLY A 607 -42.19 -36.63 -32.14
N GLU A 608 -41.97 -37.20 -30.95
CA GLU A 608 -41.87 -38.65 -30.72
C GLU A 608 -43.26 -39.33 -30.61
N ASN A 609 -44.29 -38.59 -30.20
CA ASN A 609 -45.67 -39.14 -30.04
C ASN A 609 -46.49 -39.10 -31.35
N GLY A 610 -45.90 -38.60 -32.44
CA GLY A 610 -46.57 -38.46 -33.74
C GLY A 610 -46.01 -39.39 -34.86
N ARG A 611 -45.17 -40.37 -34.50
CA ARG A 611 -44.70 -41.41 -35.43
C ARG A 611 -45.29 -42.78 -35.14
#